data_079ba7519a2992cbeb7d3b931eb111e6
#
_entry.id   079ba7519a2992cbeb7d3b931eb111e6
#
_cell.length_a   1.000
_cell.length_b   1.000
_cell.length_c   1.000
_cell.angle_alpha   90.00
_cell.angle_beta   90.00
_cell.angle_gamma   90.00
#
_symmetry.space_group_name_H-M   'P 1'
#
loop_
_entity.id
_entity.type
_entity.pdbx_description
1 polymer ?
#
loop_
_entity_poly.entity_id
_entity_poly.type
_entity_poly.pdbx_seq_one_letter_code
_entity_poly.pdbx_strand_id
1 'polypeptide(L)'
;MSSADIAFINTCKDILENGSWVKDERVRPKWPDGTLAYTKKKFCVVNRYDLEKEFPLMTIRPISLKLAVDEILWIWQKKSNNIHDLNSHIWDSWADETGSIGKAYGYQVGVKHKYNEGEFDMIDRVIYDLKNNPCSRRIMTNLYNFQDLHEMGLYPCAYSMTFNVTDGKLCAILNQRSQDMLAANAWNV
;
A
#
# COMPACT_ATOMS: atom_id res chain seq x y z
N MET A 1 21.11 -9.73 6.87
CA MET A 1 19.66 -9.76 6.68
C MET A 1 19.07 -8.55 7.38
N SER A 2 18.25 -7.78 6.68
CA SER A 2 17.53 -6.65 7.25
C SER A 2 16.34 -7.12 8.10
N SER A 3 15.73 -6.22 8.88
CA SER A 3 14.47 -6.50 9.58
C SER A 3 13.35 -6.89 8.61
N ALA A 4 13.33 -6.33 7.40
CA ALA A 4 12.38 -6.71 6.35
C ALA A 4 12.58 -8.15 5.88
N ASP A 5 13.80 -8.61 5.72
CA ASP A 5 14.09 -10.02 5.38
C ASP A 5 13.58 -10.97 6.46
N ILE A 6 13.83 -10.62 7.73
CA ILE A 6 13.40 -11.43 8.88
C ILE A 6 11.88 -11.50 8.96
N ALA A 7 11.20 -10.35 8.79
CA ALA A 7 9.73 -10.28 8.78
C ALA A 7 9.14 -11.12 7.63
N PHE A 8 9.71 -11.01 6.43
CA PHE A 8 9.30 -11.79 5.26
C PHE A 8 9.43 -13.29 5.51
N ILE A 9 10.62 -13.75 5.96
CA ILE A 9 10.88 -15.16 6.22
C ILE A 9 9.92 -15.71 7.28
N ASN A 10 9.72 -14.97 8.37
CA ASN A 10 8.83 -15.40 9.44
C ASN A 10 7.37 -15.47 8.99
N THR A 11 6.91 -14.49 8.21
CA THR A 11 5.55 -14.49 7.65
C THR A 11 5.36 -15.66 6.67
N CYS A 12 6.33 -15.92 5.79
CA CYS A 12 6.27 -17.06 4.88
C CYS A 12 6.21 -18.39 5.63
N LYS A 13 7.05 -18.58 6.66
CA LYS A 13 7.01 -19.79 7.50
C LYS A 13 5.66 -19.96 8.19
N ASP A 14 5.14 -18.89 8.78
CA ASP A 14 3.85 -18.91 9.45
C ASP A 14 2.70 -19.24 8.49
N ILE A 15 2.74 -18.70 7.26
CA ILE A 15 1.76 -19.08 6.23
C ILE A 15 1.88 -20.56 5.85
N LEU A 16 3.11 -21.09 5.69
CA LEU A 16 3.35 -22.47 5.32
C LEU A 16 2.91 -23.44 6.43
N GLU A 17 3.14 -23.11 7.68
CA GLU A 17 2.83 -23.95 8.83
C GLU A 17 1.36 -23.81 9.25
N ASN A 18 0.88 -22.59 9.42
CA ASN A 18 -0.39 -22.27 10.08
C ASN A 18 -1.44 -21.63 9.14
N GLY A 19 -1.13 -21.42 7.87
CA GLY A 19 -2.06 -20.83 6.91
C GLY A 19 -3.10 -21.83 6.43
N SER A 20 -4.22 -21.32 5.93
CA SER A 20 -5.33 -22.12 5.37
C SER A 20 -5.29 -22.10 3.85
N TRP A 21 -5.52 -23.26 3.23
CA TRP A 21 -5.68 -23.38 1.78
C TRP A 21 -6.98 -22.73 1.30
N VAL A 22 -6.88 -21.94 0.25
CA VAL A 22 -8.03 -21.43 -0.50
C VAL A 22 -8.19 -22.29 -1.75
N LYS A 23 -9.07 -23.25 -1.67
CA LYS A 23 -9.42 -24.18 -2.76
C LYS A 23 -10.78 -23.78 -3.29
N ASP A 24 -10.84 -22.69 -4.04
CA ASP A 24 -12.07 -22.10 -4.56
C ASP A 24 -11.93 -21.96 -6.08
N GLU A 25 -12.99 -22.26 -6.81
CA GLU A 25 -13.02 -22.15 -8.28
C GLU A 25 -12.83 -20.72 -8.79
N ARG A 26 -13.04 -19.72 -7.94
CA ARG A 26 -12.82 -18.31 -8.22
C ARG A 26 -11.35 -17.86 -8.09
N VAL A 27 -10.44 -18.77 -7.73
CA VAL A 27 -8.99 -18.49 -7.72
C VAL A 27 -8.55 -18.16 -9.13
N ARG A 28 -8.03 -16.94 -9.32
CA ARG A 28 -7.64 -16.43 -10.64
C ARG A 28 -6.33 -17.00 -11.19
N PRO A 29 -5.27 -17.18 -10.37
CA PRO A 29 -4.01 -17.76 -10.86
C PRO A 29 -4.20 -19.18 -11.37
N LYS A 30 -3.51 -19.48 -12.48
CA LYS A 30 -3.48 -20.82 -13.06
C LYS A 30 -2.05 -21.25 -13.31
N TRP A 31 -1.81 -22.53 -13.21
CA TRP A 31 -0.57 -23.15 -13.66
C TRP A 31 -0.49 -23.13 -15.20
N PRO A 32 0.70 -23.35 -15.80
CA PRO A 32 0.85 -23.41 -17.26
C PRO A 32 -0.03 -24.43 -17.95
N ASP A 33 -0.41 -25.50 -17.26
CA ASP A 33 -1.31 -26.56 -17.73
C ASP A 33 -2.81 -26.19 -17.64
N GLY A 34 -3.13 -24.96 -17.19
CA GLY A 34 -4.49 -24.46 -17.04
C GLY A 34 -5.18 -24.83 -15.73
N THR A 35 -4.58 -25.66 -14.89
CA THR A 35 -5.13 -25.99 -13.58
C THR A 35 -5.09 -24.80 -12.62
N LEU A 36 -6.04 -24.74 -11.66
CA LEU A 36 -6.11 -23.65 -10.69
C LEU A 36 -4.91 -23.69 -9.75
N ALA A 37 -4.19 -22.58 -9.65
CA ALA A 37 -3.09 -22.40 -8.71
C ALA A 37 -3.66 -21.95 -7.35
N TYR A 38 -4.04 -22.90 -6.52
CA TYR A 38 -4.55 -22.61 -5.19
C TYR A 38 -3.51 -21.92 -4.33
N THR A 39 -3.98 -21.02 -3.46
CA THR A 39 -3.13 -20.23 -2.58
C THR A 39 -3.31 -20.65 -1.12
N LYS A 40 -2.24 -20.53 -0.35
CA LYS A 40 -2.27 -20.65 1.10
C LYS A 40 -2.24 -19.25 1.70
N LYS A 41 -3.14 -18.93 2.62
CA LYS A 41 -3.24 -17.59 3.20
C LYS A 41 -3.30 -17.62 4.72
N LYS A 42 -2.88 -16.52 5.32
CA LYS A 42 -3.10 -16.20 6.72
C LYS A 42 -3.77 -14.83 6.83
N PHE A 43 -4.73 -14.74 7.71
CA PHE A 43 -5.38 -13.46 8.06
C PHE A 43 -4.69 -12.86 9.27
N CYS A 44 -4.59 -11.52 9.30
CA CYS A 44 -4.02 -10.75 10.41
C CYS A 44 -2.51 -11.02 10.63
N VAL A 45 -1.69 -10.50 9.73
CA VAL A 45 -0.23 -10.44 9.90
C VAL A 45 0.14 -9.01 10.30
N VAL A 46 1.00 -8.86 11.31
CA VAL A 46 1.49 -7.55 11.77
C VAL A 46 3.00 -7.56 11.75
N ASN A 47 3.59 -6.68 10.93
CA ASN A 47 5.02 -6.42 10.90
C ASN A 47 5.30 -5.07 11.59
N ARG A 48 6.43 -4.97 12.29
CA ARG A 48 6.87 -3.74 12.95
C ARG A 48 8.29 -3.43 12.56
N TYR A 49 8.54 -2.16 12.22
CA TYR A 49 9.84 -1.66 11.80
C TYR A 49 10.21 -0.44 12.64
N ASP A 50 11.45 -0.38 13.06
CA ASP A 50 12.04 0.75 13.77
C ASP A 50 12.96 1.51 12.81
N LEU A 51 12.43 2.59 12.21
CA LEU A 51 13.14 3.37 11.20
C LEU A 51 14.31 4.20 11.76
N GLU A 52 14.44 4.30 13.09
CA GLU A 52 15.65 4.88 13.70
C GLU A 52 16.83 3.93 13.61
N LYS A 53 16.58 2.61 13.57
CA LYS A 53 17.63 1.59 13.49
C LYS A 53 18.06 1.29 12.08
N GLU A 54 17.09 1.12 11.18
CA GLU A 54 17.35 0.85 9.76
C GLU A 54 16.14 1.17 8.91
N PHE A 55 16.36 1.44 7.63
CA PHE A 55 15.31 1.41 6.62
C PHE A 55 15.02 -0.07 6.27
N PRO A 56 13.76 -0.55 6.36
CA PRO A 56 13.43 -1.97 6.24
C PRO A 56 13.43 -2.46 4.78
N LEU A 57 14.54 -2.29 4.09
CA LEU A 57 14.73 -2.73 2.72
C LEU A 57 15.00 -4.23 2.66
N MET A 58 14.23 -4.94 1.85
CA MET A 58 14.46 -6.37 1.62
C MET A 58 15.76 -6.57 0.83
N THR A 59 16.60 -7.53 1.27
CA THR A 59 17.91 -7.82 0.65
C THR A 59 18.03 -9.22 0.06
N ILE A 60 17.09 -10.12 0.37
CA ILE A 60 17.09 -11.51 -0.13
C ILE A 60 16.62 -11.64 -1.59
N ARG A 61 16.10 -10.58 -2.17
CA ARG A 61 15.81 -10.49 -3.61
C ARG A 61 16.10 -9.07 -4.12
N PRO A 62 16.49 -8.92 -5.38
CA PRO A 62 16.68 -7.60 -5.97
C PRO A 62 15.37 -6.82 -6.00
N ILE A 63 15.40 -5.59 -5.49
CA ILE A 63 14.31 -4.62 -5.60
C ILE A 63 14.88 -3.29 -6.09
N SER A 64 14.06 -2.52 -6.80
CA SER A 64 14.44 -1.18 -7.25
C SER A 64 13.84 -0.13 -6.31
N LEU A 65 14.59 0.29 -5.31
CA LEU A 65 14.16 1.38 -4.41
C LEU A 65 13.79 2.63 -5.21
N LYS A 66 14.52 2.93 -6.31
CA LYS A 66 14.21 4.08 -7.15
C LYS A 66 12.81 4.01 -7.73
N LEU A 67 12.36 2.86 -8.23
CA LEU A 67 11.01 2.69 -8.78
C LEU A 67 9.95 2.74 -7.69
N ALA A 68 10.23 2.16 -6.52
CA ALA A 68 9.32 2.25 -5.38
C ALA A 68 9.12 3.69 -4.89
N VAL A 69 10.21 4.46 -4.79
CA VAL A 69 10.14 5.89 -4.43
C VAL A 69 9.39 6.69 -5.49
N ASP A 70 9.63 6.44 -6.79
CA ASP A 70 8.93 7.11 -7.88
C ASP A 70 7.41 6.86 -7.82
N GLU A 71 6.99 5.63 -7.54
CA GLU A 71 5.59 5.28 -7.34
C GLU A 71 4.97 5.98 -6.13
N ILE A 72 5.66 6.01 -4.98
CA ILE A 72 5.18 6.74 -3.80
C ILE A 72 5.05 8.23 -4.08
N LEU A 73 6.00 8.85 -4.76
CA LEU A 73 5.93 10.26 -5.16
C LEU A 73 4.80 10.52 -6.16
N TRP A 74 4.55 9.58 -7.08
CA TRP A 74 3.45 9.66 -8.03
C TRP A 74 2.09 9.65 -7.31
N ILE A 75 1.89 8.76 -6.32
CA ILE A 75 0.65 8.67 -5.56
C ILE A 75 0.48 9.86 -4.60
N TRP A 76 1.50 10.12 -3.77
CA TRP A 76 1.34 10.99 -2.60
C TRP A 76 1.68 12.45 -2.86
N GLN A 77 2.62 12.75 -3.75
CA GLN A 77 3.06 14.10 -4.04
C GLN A 77 2.45 14.66 -5.32
N LYS A 78 2.55 13.92 -6.42
CA LYS A 78 1.92 14.32 -7.69
C LYS A 78 0.40 14.17 -7.63
N LYS A 79 -0.11 13.28 -6.78
CA LYS A 79 -1.55 12.98 -6.64
C LYS A 79 -2.16 12.57 -7.98
N SER A 80 -1.39 11.86 -8.79
CA SER A 80 -1.76 11.46 -10.14
C SER A 80 -2.33 10.05 -10.17
N ASN A 81 -3.23 9.83 -11.12
CA ASN A 81 -3.76 8.52 -11.49
C ASN A 81 -3.44 8.17 -12.95
N ASN A 82 -2.54 8.93 -13.59
CA ASN A 82 -2.14 8.68 -14.97
C ASN A 82 -0.73 8.05 -15.00
N ILE A 83 -0.61 6.89 -15.68
CA ILE A 83 0.66 6.15 -15.77
C ILE A 83 1.75 6.88 -16.54
N HIS A 84 1.39 7.86 -17.38
CA HIS A 84 2.37 8.68 -18.09
C HIS A 84 3.18 9.62 -17.17
N ASP A 85 2.71 9.81 -15.93
CA ASP A 85 3.43 10.55 -14.90
C ASP A 85 4.39 9.66 -14.08
N LEU A 86 4.44 8.35 -14.37
CA LEU A 86 5.22 7.34 -13.68
C LEU A 86 6.29 6.77 -14.63
N ASN A 87 7.51 6.55 -14.14
CA ASN A 87 8.59 6.02 -14.98
C ASN A 87 8.61 4.48 -15.08
N SER A 88 7.80 3.78 -14.30
CA SER A 88 7.70 2.33 -14.33
C SER A 88 6.45 1.86 -15.06
N HIS A 89 6.46 0.62 -15.54
CA HIS A 89 5.35 -0.01 -16.26
C HIS A 89 4.49 -0.93 -15.39
N ILE A 90 4.63 -0.83 -14.06
CA ILE A 90 3.95 -1.74 -13.13
C ILE A 90 2.43 -1.56 -13.10
N TRP A 91 1.94 -0.40 -13.55
CA TRP A 91 0.53 -0.05 -13.56
C TRP A 91 -0.15 -0.18 -14.93
N ASP A 92 0.58 -0.51 -16.00
CA ASP A 92 0.06 -0.55 -17.38
C ASP A 92 -1.17 -1.47 -17.53
N SER A 93 -1.18 -2.60 -16.82
CA SER A 93 -2.29 -3.57 -16.89
C SER A 93 -3.61 -3.08 -16.29
N TRP A 94 -3.59 -2.00 -15.53
CA TRP A 94 -4.77 -1.42 -14.87
C TRP A 94 -5.18 -0.08 -15.44
N ALA A 95 -4.40 0.45 -16.39
CA ALA A 95 -4.71 1.71 -17.05
C ALA A 95 -5.65 1.49 -18.24
N ASP A 96 -6.50 2.47 -18.47
CA ASP A 96 -7.33 2.57 -19.67
C ASP A 96 -6.54 3.13 -20.86
N GLU A 97 -7.21 3.33 -21.99
CA GLU A 97 -6.62 3.85 -23.24
C GLU A 97 -6.00 5.26 -23.08
N THR A 98 -6.43 6.02 -22.08
CA THR A 98 -5.90 7.35 -21.77
C THR A 98 -4.72 7.32 -20.81
N GLY A 99 -4.35 6.14 -20.32
CA GLY A 99 -3.33 5.95 -19.29
C GLY A 99 -3.83 6.17 -17.86
N SER A 100 -5.15 6.27 -17.64
CA SER A 100 -5.73 6.46 -16.32
C SER A 100 -6.00 5.13 -15.62
N ILE A 101 -5.65 5.03 -14.32
CA ILE A 101 -6.07 3.94 -13.44
C ILE A 101 -7.41 4.23 -12.75
N GLY A 102 -8.17 5.20 -13.25
CA GLY A 102 -9.44 5.62 -12.71
C GLY A 102 -9.30 6.39 -11.38
N LYS A 103 -10.33 6.35 -10.55
CA LYS A 103 -10.37 7.07 -9.26
C LYS A 103 -9.59 6.38 -8.14
N ALA A 104 -8.50 5.66 -8.48
CA ALA A 104 -7.67 4.93 -7.53
C ALA A 104 -6.49 5.78 -7.01
N TYR A 105 -5.93 5.37 -5.90
CA TYR A 105 -4.69 5.87 -5.28
C TYR A 105 -4.48 7.39 -5.34
N GLY A 106 -3.66 7.90 -6.25
CA GLY A 106 -3.33 9.33 -6.35
C GLY A 106 -4.55 10.22 -6.53
N TYR A 107 -5.57 9.76 -7.28
CA TYR A 107 -6.83 10.48 -7.37
C TYR A 107 -7.47 10.70 -6.00
N GLN A 108 -7.60 9.64 -5.19
CA GLN A 108 -8.21 9.74 -3.86
C GLN A 108 -7.39 10.64 -2.92
N VAL A 109 -6.06 10.59 -3.03
CA VAL A 109 -5.16 11.47 -2.26
C VAL A 109 -5.43 12.94 -2.59
N GLY A 110 -5.68 13.27 -3.87
CA GLY A 110 -5.86 14.64 -4.35
C GLY A 110 -7.25 15.23 -4.14
N VAL A 111 -8.25 14.41 -3.77
CA VAL A 111 -9.63 14.91 -3.54
C VAL A 111 -9.62 15.90 -2.38
N LYS A 112 -10.21 17.08 -2.61
CA LYS A 112 -10.37 18.10 -1.58
C LYS A 112 -11.55 17.81 -0.69
N HIS A 113 -11.37 17.90 0.60
CA HIS A 113 -12.38 17.74 1.64
C HIS A 113 -12.51 19.01 2.48
N LYS A 114 -13.75 19.31 2.89
CA LYS A 114 -14.02 20.47 3.75
C LYS A 114 -13.85 20.08 5.22
N TYR A 115 -13.10 20.91 5.94
CA TYR A 115 -12.88 20.84 7.38
C TYR A 115 -13.25 22.18 8.01
N ASN A 116 -13.33 22.26 9.33
CA ASN A 116 -13.60 23.52 10.02
C ASN A 116 -12.50 24.57 9.76
N GLU A 117 -11.25 24.11 9.57
CA GLU A 117 -10.07 24.95 9.37
C GLU A 117 -9.83 25.32 7.91
N GLY A 118 -10.60 24.76 6.97
CA GLY A 118 -10.45 25.04 5.55
C GLY A 118 -10.66 23.83 4.65
N GLU A 119 -10.19 23.91 3.42
CA GLU A 119 -10.29 22.85 2.44
C GLU A 119 -8.90 22.28 2.18
N PHE A 120 -8.77 20.97 2.41
CA PHE A 120 -7.52 20.22 2.28
C PHE A 120 -7.72 18.95 1.48
N ASP A 121 -6.73 18.55 0.72
CA ASP A 121 -6.64 17.15 0.34
C ASP A 121 -6.06 16.32 1.51
N MET A 122 -6.00 15.03 1.28
CA MET A 122 -5.70 14.06 2.33
C MET A 122 -4.31 14.24 2.95
N ILE A 123 -3.30 14.57 2.13
CA ILE A 123 -1.93 14.75 2.60
C ILE A 123 -1.72 16.14 3.22
N ASP A 124 -2.27 17.17 2.61
CA ASP A 124 -2.21 18.52 3.17
C ASP A 124 -2.88 18.54 4.55
N ARG A 125 -3.97 17.78 4.73
CA ARG A 125 -4.63 17.62 6.04
C ARG A 125 -3.73 16.90 7.05
N VAL A 126 -3.09 15.81 6.68
CA VAL A 126 -2.14 15.11 7.58
C VAL A 126 -1.01 16.03 8.01
N ILE A 127 -0.42 16.77 7.06
CA ILE A 127 0.67 17.72 7.35
C ILE A 127 0.19 18.86 8.27
N TYR A 128 -1.01 19.39 8.01
CA TYR A 128 -1.62 20.41 8.85
C TYR A 128 -1.80 19.92 10.29
N ASP A 129 -2.38 18.72 10.47
CA ASP A 129 -2.63 18.16 11.78
C ASP A 129 -1.33 17.82 12.54
N LEU A 130 -0.32 17.27 11.87
CA LEU A 130 0.99 17.01 12.47
C LEU A 130 1.69 18.29 12.95
N LYS A 131 1.50 19.41 12.24
CA LYS A 131 2.09 20.71 12.63
C LYS A 131 1.31 21.38 13.76
N ASN A 132 -0.01 21.30 13.76
CA ASN A 132 -0.85 22.09 14.64
C ASN A 132 -1.42 21.32 15.84
N ASN A 133 -1.56 20.00 15.71
CA ASN A 133 -2.07 19.12 16.76
C ASN A 133 -1.46 17.71 16.67
N PRO A 134 -0.15 17.55 16.90
CA PRO A 134 0.56 16.25 16.73
C PRO A 134 0.05 15.16 17.67
N CYS A 135 -0.58 15.52 18.80
CA CYS A 135 -1.17 14.56 19.73
C CYS A 135 -2.58 14.08 19.32
N SER A 136 -3.09 14.53 18.18
CA SER A 136 -4.40 14.10 17.69
C SER A 136 -4.38 12.60 17.34
N ARG A 137 -5.46 11.92 17.71
CA ARG A 137 -5.73 10.52 17.35
C ARG A 137 -6.53 10.39 16.03
N ARG A 138 -6.65 11.48 15.27
CA ARG A 138 -7.48 11.58 14.06
C ARG A 138 -6.66 11.82 12.80
N ILE A 139 -5.34 11.74 12.90
CA ILE A 139 -4.42 11.96 11.77
C ILE A 139 -4.38 10.67 10.96
N MET A 140 -5.08 10.65 9.84
CA MET A 140 -5.19 9.45 9.02
C MET A 140 -5.49 9.77 7.56
N THR A 141 -5.20 8.79 6.71
CA THR A 141 -5.61 8.75 5.30
C THR A 141 -6.48 7.53 5.05
N ASN A 142 -7.35 7.60 4.04
CA ASN A 142 -8.14 6.46 3.59
C ASN A 142 -8.40 6.56 2.08
N LEU A 143 -7.82 5.63 1.33
CA LEU A 143 -7.96 5.55 -0.12
C LEU A 143 -9.13 4.67 -0.57
N TYR A 144 -9.74 3.92 0.36
CA TYR A 144 -10.83 3.02 0.05
C TYR A 144 -12.18 3.75 0.12
N ASN A 145 -12.51 4.46 -0.94
CA ASN A 145 -13.76 5.20 -1.06
C ASN A 145 -14.81 4.32 -1.74
N PHE A 146 -15.81 3.90 -0.98
CA PHE A 146 -16.88 3.00 -1.45
C PHE A 146 -17.70 3.58 -2.61
N GLN A 147 -17.83 4.90 -2.68
CA GLN A 147 -18.58 5.56 -3.76
C GLN A 147 -17.88 5.47 -5.11
N ASP A 148 -16.55 5.41 -5.11
CA ASP A 148 -15.72 5.45 -6.31
C ASP A 148 -15.15 4.09 -6.73
N LEU A 149 -15.41 3.01 -5.97
CA LEU A 149 -14.82 1.69 -6.25
C LEU A 149 -15.08 1.20 -7.68
N HIS A 150 -16.26 1.47 -8.22
CA HIS A 150 -16.64 1.04 -9.57
C HIS A 150 -15.89 1.78 -10.69
N GLU A 151 -15.23 2.89 -10.37
CA GLU A 151 -14.41 3.68 -11.28
C GLU A 151 -12.89 3.48 -11.05
N MET A 152 -12.50 2.50 -10.23
CA MET A 152 -11.10 2.19 -9.95
C MET A 152 -10.62 1.03 -10.82
N GLY A 153 -9.51 1.19 -11.53
CA GLY A 153 -8.85 0.10 -12.25
C GLY A 153 -8.37 -1.01 -11.31
N LEU A 154 -7.96 -0.64 -10.09
CA LEU A 154 -7.62 -1.59 -9.02
C LEU A 154 -8.06 -1.02 -7.66
N TYR A 155 -8.78 -1.82 -6.87
CA TYR A 155 -9.12 -1.46 -5.50
C TYR A 155 -7.86 -1.39 -4.63
N PRO A 156 -7.66 -0.31 -3.84
CA PRO A 156 -6.46 -0.12 -3.05
C PRO A 156 -6.17 -1.30 -2.12
N CYS A 157 -4.97 -1.88 -2.23
CA CYS A 157 -4.49 -2.93 -1.34
C CYS A 157 -3.96 -2.31 -0.04
N ALA A 158 -3.02 -1.37 -0.15
CA ALA A 158 -2.61 -0.46 0.91
C ALA A 158 -3.64 0.69 0.95
N TYR A 159 -4.59 0.63 1.87
CA TYR A 159 -5.79 1.46 1.76
C TYR A 159 -5.89 2.58 2.80
N SER A 160 -5.21 2.48 3.92
CA SER A 160 -5.22 3.54 4.94
C SER A 160 -3.93 3.62 5.72
N MET A 161 -3.60 4.83 6.17
CA MET A 161 -2.53 5.07 7.12
C MET A 161 -3.07 5.86 8.31
N THR A 162 -2.61 5.52 9.51
CA THR A 162 -2.85 6.29 10.73
C THR A 162 -1.52 6.76 11.26
N PHE A 163 -1.45 8.03 11.63
CA PHE A 163 -0.24 8.66 12.17
C PHE A 163 -0.43 9.05 13.62
N ASN A 164 0.64 8.99 14.40
CA ASN A 164 0.65 9.43 15.77
C ASN A 164 2.05 9.92 16.15
N VAL A 165 2.12 10.94 17.01
CA VAL A 165 3.39 11.37 17.61
C VAL A 165 3.41 10.96 19.07
N THR A 166 4.33 10.07 19.43
CA THR A 166 4.53 9.55 20.80
C THR A 166 6.00 9.73 21.17
N ASP A 167 6.25 10.34 22.32
CA ASP A 167 7.60 10.62 22.83
C ASP A 167 8.51 11.34 21.81
N GLY A 168 7.92 12.29 21.05
CA GLY A 168 8.62 13.05 20.03
C GLY A 168 8.91 12.28 18.73
N LYS A 169 8.43 11.05 18.59
CA LYS A 169 8.62 10.19 17.42
C LYS A 169 7.34 10.08 16.62
N LEU A 170 7.46 10.25 15.30
CA LEU A 170 6.36 9.99 14.38
C LEU A 170 6.22 8.48 14.17
N CYS A 171 5.06 7.95 14.54
CA CYS A 171 4.67 6.57 14.31
C CYS A 171 3.60 6.51 13.22
N ALA A 172 3.63 5.47 12.40
CA ALA A 172 2.61 5.23 11.39
C ALA A 172 2.18 3.76 11.37
N ILE A 173 0.90 3.52 11.08
CA ILE A 173 0.35 2.19 10.80
C ILE A 173 -0.18 2.22 9.37
N LEU A 174 0.36 1.36 8.51
CA LEU A 174 -0.19 1.09 7.18
C LEU A 174 -1.10 -0.12 7.26
N ASN A 175 -2.35 0.04 6.83
CA ASN A 175 -3.30 -1.05 6.72
C ASN A 175 -3.38 -1.55 5.28
N GLN A 176 -3.16 -2.85 5.11
CA GLN A 176 -3.32 -3.56 3.85
C GLN A 176 -4.43 -4.61 3.98
N ARG A 177 -5.34 -4.67 3.00
CA ARG A 177 -6.39 -5.69 2.94
C ARG A 177 -5.93 -6.99 2.30
N SER A 178 -4.83 -6.95 1.56
CA SER A 178 -4.28 -8.07 0.80
C SER A 178 -2.82 -7.81 0.45
N GLN A 179 -2.01 -8.85 0.54
CA GLN A 179 -0.63 -8.84 0.07
C GLN A 179 -0.24 -10.23 -0.42
N ASP A 180 0.29 -10.31 -1.64
CA ASP A 180 0.96 -11.50 -2.15
C ASP A 180 2.40 -11.48 -1.66
N MET A 181 2.78 -12.50 -0.88
CA MET A 181 4.11 -12.54 -0.27
C MET A 181 5.24 -12.74 -1.29
N LEU A 182 4.97 -13.44 -2.38
CA LEU A 182 6.00 -13.72 -3.40
C LEU A 182 6.09 -12.63 -4.46
N ALA A 183 4.95 -12.11 -4.90
CA ALA A 183 4.91 -11.10 -5.96
C ALA A 183 5.05 -9.68 -5.42
N ALA A 184 4.25 -9.31 -4.41
CA ALA A 184 4.07 -7.91 -4.01
C ALA A 184 4.89 -7.48 -2.78
N ASN A 185 5.33 -8.41 -1.92
CA ASN A 185 5.98 -8.00 -0.66
C ASN A 185 7.30 -7.23 -0.87
N ALA A 186 7.99 -7.46 -1.98
CA ALA A 186 9.22 -6.74 -2.30
C ALA A 186 8.97 -5.36 -2.96
N TRP A 187 7.75 -5.08 -3.37
CA TRP A 187 7.36 -3.83 -4.03
C TRP A 187 6.68 -2.85 -3.06
N ASN A 188 6.03 -3.38 -2.02
CA ASN A 188 5.28 -2.62 -1.01
C ASN A 188 6.13 -2.46 0.25
N VAL A 189 7.24 -1.80 0.13
CA VAL A 189 8.12 -1.47 1.27
C VAL A 189 7.64 -0.19 1.95
#